data_fad79b4c9b70c5af5d0a510160118058
#
_entry.id   fad79b4c9b70c5af5d0a510160118058
#
_cell.length_a   1.000
_cell.length_b   1.000
_cell.length_c   1.000
_cell.angle_alpha   90.00
_cell.angle_beta   90.00
_cell.angle_gamma   90.00
#
_symmetry.space_group_name_H-M   'P 1'
#
loop_
_entity.id
_entity.type
_entity.pdbx_description
1 polymer ?
#
loop_
_entity_poly.entity_id
_entity_poly.type
_entity_poly.pdbx_seq_one_letter_code
_entity_poly.pdbx_strand_id
1 'polypeptide(L)'
;TRFGDLKIRNARHKTDHQPLDATCSCHACAGSAGVPWSQGGRGGFSRAYLHHLDRCGEMLGPMLTTIHNLHYYLNLMREVREALEAGQFAQFRAQFKADRARGV
;
A
#
# COMPACT_ATOMS: atom_id res chain seq x y z
N THR A 1 -3.77 -3.13 1.84
CA THR A 1 -2.46 -2.65 2.29
C THR A 1 -1.89 -3.55 3.40
N ARG A 2 -0.65 -3.32 3.79
CA ARG A 2 -0.02 -4.04 4.90
C ARG A 2 -0.81 -3.88 6.22
N PHE A 3 -1.45 -2.74 6.39
CA PHE A 3 -2.19 -2.41 7.62
C PHE A 3 -3.68 -2.73 7.54
N GLY A 4 -4.10 -3.47 6.55
CA GLY A 4 -5.49 -3.89 6.39
C GLY A 4 -6.08 -3.47 5.05
N ASP A 5 -7.36 -3.76 4.87
CA ASP A 5 -8.08 -3.41 3.66
C ASP A 5 -8.49 -1.93 3.70
N LEU A 6 -8.28 -1.24 2.57
CA LEU A 6 -8.66 0.15 2.42
C LEU A 6 -9.74 0.25 1.35
N LYS A 7 -10.90 0.77 1.72
CA LYS A 7 -12.01 0.99 0.79
C LYS A 7 -11.96 2.43 0.31
N ILE A 8 -11.39 2.64 -0.87
CA ILE A 8 -11.14 3.98 -1.41
C ILE A 8 -12.43 4.79 -1.62
N ARG A 9 -13.58 4.13 -1.73
CA ARG A 9 -14.87 4.81 -1.88
C ARG A 9 -15.36 5.49 -0.59
N ASN A 10 -14.81 5.13 0.56
CA ASN A 10 -15.22 5.75 1.81
C ASN A 10 -14.89 7.24 1.83
N ALA A 11 -15.86 8.05 2.28
CA ALA A 11 -15.73 9.50 2.30
C ALA A 11 -14.56 9.99 3.16
N ARG A 12 -14.09 9.19 4.12
CA ARG A 12 -12.95 9.53 4.97
C ARG A 12 -11.65 9.75 4.16
N HIS A 13 -11.57 9.21 2.93
CA HIS A 13 -10.39 9.35 2.08
C HIS A 13 -10.45 10.60 1.18
N LYS A 14 -11.57 11.31 1.16
CA LYS A 14 -11.79 12.45 0.27
C LYS A 14 -10.74 13.55 0.42
N THR A 15 -10.25 13.76 1.63
CA THR A 15 -9.26 14.80 1.93
C THR A 15 -7.96 14.23 2.49
N ASP A 16 -7.75 12.93 2.37
CA ASP A 16 -6.54 12.27 2.85
C ASP A 16 -5.45 12.34 1.77
N HIS A 17 -4.43 13.15 2.00
CA HIS A 17 -3.34 13.37 1.06
C HIS A 17 -2.17 12.38 1.21
N GLN A 18 -2.33 11.36 2.04
CA GLN A 18 -1.31 10.33 2.19
C GLN A 18 -1.44 9.26 1.10
N PRO A 19 -0.38 8.47 0.83
CA PRO A 19 -0.45 7.36 -0.10
C PRO A 19 -1.29 6.21 0.47
N LEU A 20 -1.63 5.22 -0.35
CA LEU A 20 -2.34 4.02 0.11
C LEU A 20 -1.58 3.35 1.25
N ASP A 21 -0.27 3.24 1.13
CA ASP A 21 0.61 2.67 2.14
C ASP A 21 1.93 3.44 2.15
N ALA A 22 2.25 4.07 3.27
CA ALA A 22 3.49 4.86 3.40
C ALA A 22 4.75 4.00 3.34
N THR A 23 4.65 2.69 3.58
CA THR A 23 5.79 1.76 3.51
C THR A 23 5.95 1.13 2.14
N CYS A 24 5.03 1.36 1.22
CA CYS A 24 5.03 0.75 -0.11
C CYS A 24 5.86 1.57 -1.09
N SER A 25 6.63 0.87 -1.93
CA SER A 25 7.47 1.48 -2.96
C SER A 25 6.89 1.39 -4.38
N CYS A 26 5.63 0.96 -4.53
CA CYS A 26 5.00 0.85 -5.85
C CYS A 26 4.78 2.23 -6.49
N HIS A 27 4.50 2.24 -7.79
CA HIS A 27 4.27 3.48 -8.54
C HIS A 27 3.11 4.30 -7.95
N ALA A 28 2.04 3.64 -7.50
CA ALA A 28 0.88 4.33 -6.92
C ALA A 28 1.21 5.03 -5.60
N CYS A 29 2.02 4.41 -4.74
CA CYS A 29 2.34 4.94 -3.41
C CYS A 29 3.56 5.86 -3.41
N ALA A 30 4.58 5.53 -4.21
CA ALA A 30 5.88 6.20 -4.16
C ALA A 30 6.24 6.94 -5.45
N GLY A 31 5.49 6.75 -6.53
CA GLY A 31 5.77 7.36 -7.83
C GLY A 31 6.98 6.72 -8.51
N SER A 32 7.49 7.40 -9.54
CA SER A 32 8.58 6.89 -10.38
C SER A 32 9.90 6.72 -9.62
N ALA A 33 10.13 7.51 -8.56
CA ALA A 33 11.35 7.42 -7.76
C ALA A 33 11.41 6.14 -6.91
N GLY A 34 10.26 5.54 -6.58
CA GLY A 34 10.21 4.31 -5.81
C GLY A 34 10.65 4.43 -4.35
N VAL A 35 10.68 5.64 -3.79
CA VAL A 35 11.06 5.88 -2.40
C VAL A 35 9.80 5.95 -1.54
N PRO A 36 9.60 5.01 -0.59
CA PRO A 36 8.44 5.04 0.29
C PRO A 36 8.37 6.31 1.13
N TRP A 37 7.17 6.74 1.46
CA TRP A 37 6.96 7.91 2.32
C TRP A 37 7.59 7.73 3.69
N SER A 38 7.60 6.51 4.22
CA SER A 38 8.25 6.20 5.50
C SER A 38 9.76 6.44 5.47
N GLN A 39 10.37 6.47 4.27
CA GLN A 39 11.80 6.72 4.07
C GLN A 39 12.07 8.12 3.47
N GLY A 40 11.11 9.04 3.59
CA GLY A 40 11.26 10.42 3.14
C GLY A 40 10.76 10.71 1.73
N GLY A 41 10.23 9.72 1.01
CA GLY A 41 9.65 9.93 -0.31
C GLY A 41 8.39 10.78 -0.26
N ARG A 42 8.11 11.50 -1.35
CA ARG A 42 6.92 12.36 -1.46
C ARG A 42 6.24 12.26 -2.82
N GLY A 43 6.64 11.27 -3.63
CA GLY A 43 6.00 11.00 -4.92
C GLY A 43 4.73 10.17 -4.77
N GLY A 44 4.14 9.79 -5.91
CA GLY A 44 2.97 8.92 -5.93
C GLY A 44 1.65 9.68 -5.93
N PHE A 45 0.59 8.93 -5.68
CA PHE A 45 -0.79 9.42 -5.77
C PHE A 45 -1.45 9.31 -4.40
N SER A 46 -2.14 10.38 -3.97
CA SER A 46 -2.81 10.40 -2.67
C SER A 46 -4.09 9.56 -2.67
N ARG A 47 -4.53 9.18 -1.47
CA ARG A 47 -5.84 8.55 -1.28
C ARG A 47 -6.96 9.47 -1.76
N ALA A 48 -6.83 10.76 -1.54
CA ALA A 48 -7.80 11.76 -2.00
C ALA A 48 -7.94 11.73 -3.53
N TYR A 49 -6.83 11.67 -4.24
CA TYR A 49 -6.84 11.61 -5.71
C TYR A 49 -7.45 10.30 -6.21
N LEU A 50 -7.08 9.18 -5.61
CA LEU A 50 -7.64 7.86 -5.97
C LEU A 50 -9.13 7.80 -5.67
N HIS A 51 -9.57 8.38 -4.56
CA HIS A 51 -11.00 8.50 -4.25
C HIS A 51 -11.73 9.30 -5.32
N HIS A 52 -11.15 10.41 -5.75
CA HIS A 52 -11.71 11.25 -6.82
C HIS A 52 -11.81 10.47 -8.13
N LEU A 53 -10.76 9.75 -8.53
CA LEU A 53 -10.76 8.94 -9.75
C LEU A 53 -11.84 7.85 -9.70
N ASP A 54 -12.02 7.21 -8.56
CA ASP A 54 -13.04 6.18 -8.38
C ASP A 54 -14.45 6.77 -8.53
N ARG A 55 -14.69 7.92 -7.94
CA ARG A 55 -15.99 8.61 -8.05
C ARG A 55 -16.31 9.07 -9.46
N CYS A 56 -15.29 9.47 -10.22
CA CYS A 56 -15.45 9.93 -11.60
C CYS A 56 -15.50 8.78 -12.62
N GLY A 57 -15.26 7.54 -12.18
CA GLY A 57 -15.24 6.38 -13.06
C GLY A 57 -14.06 6.35 -14.02
N GLU A 58 -12.95 7.02 -13.66
CA GLU A 58 -11.74 7.06 -14.50
C GLU A 58 -10.97 5.76 -14.41
N MET A 59 -10.50 5.26 -15.55
CA MET A 59 -9.74 4.00 -15.63
C MET A 59 -8.41 4.05 -14.87
N LEU A 60 -7.81 5.24 -14.73
CA LEU A 60 -6.55 5.40 -14.03
C LEU A 60 -6.65 4.93 -12.56
N GLY A 61 -7.80 5.14 -11.91
CA GLY A 61 -8.01 4.69 -10.53
C GLY A 61 -7.83 3.18 -10.38
N PRO A 62 -8.61 2.35 -11.09
CA PRO A 62 -8.42 0.89 -11.08
C PRO A 62 -7.03 0.45 -11.52
N MET A 63 -6.42 1.12 -12.49
CA MET A 63 -5.06 0.80 -12.94
C MET A 63 -4.04 0.99 -11.82
N LEU A 64 -4.08 2.12 -11.13
CA LEU A 64 -3.16 2.40 -10.02
C LEU A 64 -3.38 1.45 -8.85
N THR A 65 -4.65 1.15 -8.55
CA THR A 65 -4.99 0.18 -7.50
C THR A 65 -4.47 -1.22 -7.82
N THR A 66 -4.60 -1.64 -9.08
CA THR A 66 -4.07 -2.93 -9.53
C THR A 66 -2.55 -2.99 -9.41
N ILE A 67 -1.85 -1.93 -9.80
CA ILE A 67 -0.39 -1.82 -9.65
C ILE A 67 0.00 -1.97 -8.18
N HIS A 68 -0.69 -1.27 -7.29
CA HIS A 68 -0.44 -1.36 -5.85
C HIS A 68 -0.65 -2.79 -5.33
N ASN A 69 -1.78 -3.41 -5.68
CA ASN A 69 -2.11 -4.75 -5.20
C ASN A 69 -1.11 -5.80 -5.67
N LEU A 70 -0.73 -5.77 -6.94
CA LEU A 70 0.27 -6.69 -7.48
C LEU A 70 1.62 -6.51 -6.77
N HIS A 71 2.07 -5.28 -6.62
CA HIS A 71 3.32 -4.98 -5.92
C HIS A 71 3.27 -5.46 -4.48
N TYR A 72 2.16 -5.24 -3.79
CA TYR A 72 1.95 -5.66 -2.42
C TYR A 72 2.08 -7.18 -2.27
N TYR A 73 1.39 -7.95 -3.11
CA TYR A 73 1.42 -9.41 -3.02
C TYR A 73 2.78 -10.00 -3.38
N LEU A 74 3.41 -9.48 -4.43
CA LEU A 74 4.76 -9.93 -4.82
C LEU A 74 5.79 -9.65 -3.71
N ASN A 75 5.71 -8.48 -3.12
CA ASN A 75 6.59 -8.08 -2.03
C ASN A 75 6.36 -8.92 -0.78
N LEU A 76 5.09 -9.21 -0.46
CA LEU A 76 4.72 -10.07 0.66
C LEU A 76 5.28 -11.47 0.49
N MET A 77 5.16 -12.05 -0.71
CA MET A 77 5.71 -13.37 -1.00
C MET A 77 7.23 -13.40 -0.87
N ARG A 78 7.91 -12.34 -1.30
CA ARG A 78 9.36 -12.21 -1.13
C ARG A 78 9.74 -12.17 0.35
N GLU A 79 9.03 -11.35 1.14
CA GLU A 79 9.27 -11.25 2.58
C GLU A 79 9.05 -12.57 3.31
N VAL A 80 8.01 -13.32 2.92
CA VAL A 80 7.74 -14.65 3.48
C VAL A 80 8.89 -15.60 3.20
N ARG A 81 9.40 -15.62 1.95
CA ARG A 81 10.53 -16.49 1.58
C ARG A 81 11.80 -16.12 2.35
N GLU A 82 12.10 -14.84 2.46
CA GLU A 82 13.25 -14.35 3.21
C GLU A 82 13.16 -14.74 4.69
N ALA A 83 11.98 -14.62 5.29
CA ALA A 83 11.75 -14.99 6.68
C ALA A 83 11.92 -16.49 6.90
N LEU A 84 11.46 -17.33 5.97
CA LEU A 84 11.64 -18.78 6.04
C LEU A 84 13.11 -19.15 5.92
N GLU A 85 13.85 -18.56 5.00
CA GLU A 85 15.28 -18.82 4.81
C GLU A 85 16.10 -18.41 6.03
N ALA A 86 15.73 -17.29 6.68
CA ALA A 86 16.40 -16.79 7.88
C ALA A 86 15.95 -17.49 9.16
N GLY A 87 14.97 -18.40 9.11
CA GLY A 87 14.40 -19.06 10.28
C GLY A 87 13.60 -18.13 11.18
N GLN A 88 13.08 -17.02 10.65
CA GLN A 88 12.36 -15.98 11.40
C GLN A 88 10.89 -15.87 11.02
N PHE A 89 10.31 -16.94 10.47
CA PHE A 89 8.93 -16.89 9.99
C PHE A 89 7.92 -16.60 11.11
N ALA A 90 8.12 -17.15 12.29
CA ALA A 90 7.22 -16.92 13.43
C ALA A 90 7.20 -15.44 13.83
N GLN A 91 8.36 -14.77 13.82
CA GLN A 91 8.47 -13.34 14.11
C GLN A 91 7.81 -12.52 13.03
N PHE A 92 8.05 -12.86 11.76
CA PHE A 92 7.41 -12.20 10.62
C PHE A 92 5.89 -12.30 10.69
N ARG A 93 5.37 -13.49 10.97
CA ARG A 93 3.93 -13.73 11.10
C ARG A 93 3.32 -12.90 12.22
N ALA A 94 3.98 -12.82 13.37
CA ALA A 94 3.51 -12.03 14.50
C ALA A 94 3.46 -10.53 14.16
N GLN A 95 4.49 -10.02 13.52
CA GLN A 95 4.55 -8.62 13.08
C GLN A 95 3.48 -8.32 12.03
N PHE A 96 3.29 -9.21 11.06
CA PHE A 96 2.27 -9.06 10.04
C PHE A 96 0.86 -8.98 10.64
N LYS A 97 0.55 -9.87 11.59
CA LYS A 97 -0.73 -9.85 12.29
C LYS A 97 -0.92 -8.57 13.08
N ALA A 98 0.12 -8.07 13.76
CA ALA A 98 0.06 -6.83 14.51
C ALA A 98 -0.20 -5.63 13.60
N ASP A 99 0.46 -5.56 12.45
CA ASP A 99 0.27 -4.51 11.46
C ASP A 99 -1.17 -4.51 10.92
N ARG A 100 -1.70 -5.68 10.61
CA ARG A 100 -3.08 -5.82 10.13
C ARG A 100 -4.11 -5.45 11.22
N ALA A 101 -3.82 -5.78 12.47
CA ALA A 101 -4.71 -5.44 13.59
C ALA A 101 -4.76 -3.93 13.86
N ARG A 102 -3.68 -3.20 13.54
CA ARG A 102 -3.64 -1.75 13.67
C ARG A 102 -4.65 -1.05 12.75
N GLY A 103 -4.88 -1.61 11.56
CA GLY A 103 -5.78 -1.05 10.57
C GLY A 103 -5.19 0.12 9.79
N VAL A 104 -5.94 0.61 8.85
CA VAL A 104 -5.56 1.75 8.00
C VAL A 104 -6.09 3.07 8.52
#